data_c5a2d9b129868b98ece748c6c1268963
#
_entry.id   c5a2d9b129868b98ece748c6c1268963
#
_cell.length_a   1.000
_cell.length_b   1.000
_cell.length_c   1.000
_cell.angle_alpha   90.00
_cell.angle_beta   90.00
_cell.angle_gamma   90.00
#
_symmetry.space_group_name_H-M   'P 1'
#
loop_
_entity.id
_entity.type
_entity.pdbx_description
1 polymer ?
#
loop_
_entity_poly.entity_id
_entity_poly.type
_entity_poly.pdbx_seq_one_letter_code
_entity_poly.pdbx_strand_id
1 'polypeptide(L)'
;MAKLFAGTSGFAYPQWKPAFYPKDLPQKKFLEYYSRRLNSVEINYTFRRLPAASTLTNWIGATPEEFIFSLKAHERITHFQRLKNAEEFTSVFFQALAPLHTARKLGPILFQLPPQFPCNQALLADFLATLPGGLQVAFEFRHTSWLNDAVYQLLQKHNVSLCLAESEKLEIPRVFTADFVYFRLRKPDYAPDDRKAIAAAVRELLEQGKNAYVFFKHDETPDGALYAEELLQQIGNLSTAGD
;
A
#
# COMPACT_ATOMS: atom_id res chain seq x y z
N MET A 1 -3.95 -15.12 -12.87
CA MET A 1 -2.58 -14.59 -13.01
C MET A 1 -2.34 -13.54 -11.94
N ALA A 2 -1.12 -13.45 -11.40
CA ALA A 2 -0.72 -12.41 -10.45
C ALA A 2 -0.74 -11.03 -11.12
N LYS A 3 -1.02 -9.98 -10.33
CA LYS A 3 -1.21 -8.61 -10.83
C LYS A 3 -0.28 -7.63 -10.14
N LEU A 4 0.17 -6.62 -10.90
CA LEU A 4 0.81 -5.43 -10.38
C LEU A 4 -0.24 -4.34 -10.09
N PHE A 5 -0.17 -3.79 -8.88
CA PHE A 5 -0.87 -2.59 -8.45
C PHE A 5 0.16 -1.52 -8.11
N ALA A 6 0.27 -0.50 -8.95
CA ALA A 6 1.25 0.56 -8.77
C ALA A 6 0.59 1.94 -8.69
N GLY A 7 1.14 2.76 -7.83
CA GLY A 7 0.65 4.10 -7.57
C GLY A 7 1.50 4.86 -6.58
N THR A 8 0.90 5.82 -5.91
CA THR A 8 1.58 6.71 -4.96
C THR A 8 0.92 6.70 -3.59
N SER A 9 1.64 7.19 -2.59
CA SER A 9 1.10 7.46 -1.25
C SER A 9 0.33 8.79 -1.26
N GLY A 10 -0.92 8.75 -1.73
CA GLY A 10 -1.77 9.91 -1.97
C GLY A 10 -1.82 10.33 -3.45
N PHE A 11 -2.80 11.16 -3.79
CA PHE A 11 -3.03 11.63 -5.16
C PHE A 11 -3.42 13.11 -5.24
N ALA A 12 -3.81 13.72 -4.13
CA ALA A 12 -4.46 15.04 -4.12
C ALA A 12 -3.43 16.18 -4.00
N TYR A 13 -2.41 16.19 -4.85
CA TYR A 13 -1.28 17.10 -4.81
C TYR A 13 -1.33 18.12 -5.97
N PRO A 14 -1.80 19.36 -5.73
CA PRO A 14 -1.86 20.41 -6.76
C PRO A 14 -0.51 20.74 -7.40
N GLN A 15 0.58 20.58 -6.66
CA GLN A 15 1.96 20.82 -7.11
C GLN A 15 2.43 19.83 -8.18
N TRP A 16 1.69 18.76 -8.43
CA TRP A 16 1.99 17.84 -9.54
C TRP A 16 1.59 18.39 -10.91
N LYS A 17 1.00 19.60 -10.96
CA LYS A 17 0.80 20.35 -12.19
C LYS A 17 2.09 21.05 -12.64
N PRO A 18 2.33 21.18 -13.93
CA PRO A 18 1.58 20.61 -15.05
C PRO A 18 2.07 19.21 -15.45
N ALA A 19 3.08 18.64 -14.77
CA ALA A 19 3.79 17.46 -15.24
C ALA A 19 2.97 16.17 -15.18
N PHE A 20 2.17 15.98 -14.12
CA PHE A 20 1.27 14.82 -14.00
C PHE A 20 -0.18 15.21 -14.26
N TYR A 21 -0.70 16.24 -13.56
CA TYR A 21 -2.03 16.77 -13.83
C TYR A 21 -2.00 17.90 -14.83
N PRO A 22 -2.97 17.99 -15.77
CA PRO A 22 -3.11 19.16 -16.63
C PRO A 22 -3.21 20.47 -15.82
N LYS A 23 -2.65 21.56 -16.38
CA LYS A 23 -2.59 22.86 -15.71
C LYS A 23 -3.95 23.32 -15.15
N ASP A 24 -5.00 23.14 -15.95
CA ASP A 24 -6.34 23.66 -15.66
C ASP A 24 -7.27 22.62 -15.03
N LEU A 25 -6.76 21.41 -14.71
CA LEU A 25 -7.59 20.36 -14.11
C LEU A 25 -8.02 20.78 -12.70
N PRO A 26 -9.34 20.87 -12.40
CA PRO A 26 -9.79 21.18 -11.05
C PRO A 26 -9.49 20.01 -10.08
N GLN A 27 -9.16 20.35 -8.83
CA GLN A 27 -8.74 19.36 -7.82
C GLN A 27 -9.77 18.25 -7.59
N LYS A 28 -11.06 18.55 -7.69
CA LYS A 28 -12.15 17.58 -7.59
C LYS A 28 -12.10 16.47 -8.66
N LYS A 29 -11.35 16.69 -9.74
CA LYS A 29 -11.14 15.73 -10.83
C LYS A 29 -9.80 14.98 -10.75
N PHE A 30 -8.99 15.22 -9.72
CA PHE A 30 -7.67 14.60 -9.60
C PHE A 30 -7.75 13.08 -9.52
N LEU A 31 -8.66 12.53 -8.71
CA LEU A 31 -8.80 11.07 -8.57
C LEU A 31 -9.24 10.42 -9.89
N GLU A 32 -10.20 11.02 -10.59
CA GLU A 32 -10.66 10.54 -11.89
C GLU A 32 -9.53 10.53 -12.94
N TYR A 33 -8.71 11.58 -12.97
CA TYR A 33 -7.56 11.66 -13.88
C TYR A 33 -6.46 10.67 -13.47
N TYR A 34 -6.13 10.61 -12.17
CA TYR A 34 -5.12 9.72 -11.61
C TYR A 34 -5.42 8.25 -11.93
N SER A 35 -6.66 7.83 -11.71
CA SER A 35 -7.09 6.44 -11.89
C SER A 35 -7.18 5.97 -13.35
N ARG A 36 -7.05 6.87 -14.32
CA ARG A 36 -6.90 6.53 -15.74
C ARG A 36 -5.45 6.23 -16.14
N ARG A 37 -4.49 6.66 -15.33
CA ARG A 37 -3.05 6.49 -15.56
C ARG A 37 -2.44 5.42 -14.66
N LEU A 38 -2.91 5.33 -13.43
CA LEU A 38 -2.44 4.40 -12.40
C LEU A 38 -3.59 3.53 -11.92
N ASN A 39 -3.30 2.31 -11.48
CA ASN A 39 -4.32 1.32 -11.12
C ASN A 39 -4.51 1.13 -9.60
N SER A 40 -3.74 1.86 -8.79
CA SER A 40 -3.87 1.81 -7.33
C SER A 40 -3.38 3.09 -6.67
N VAL A 41 -3.80 3.30 -5.42
CA VAL A 41 -3.33 4.39 -4.56
C VAL A 41 -3.27 3.94 -3.11
N GLU A 42 -2.24 4.36 -2.38
CA GLU A 42 -2.17 4.23 -0.92
C GLU A 42 -2.76 5.47 -0.26
N ILE A 43 -3.81 5.32 0.51
CA ILE A 43 -4.49 6.41 1.22
C ILE A 43 -3.95 6.52 2.64
N ASN A 44 -3.29 7.63 2.95
CA ASN A 44 -2.80 7.95 4.29
C ASN A 44 -3.80 8.77 5.13
N TYR A 45 -4.82 9.35 4.53
CA TYR A 45 -5.87 10.11 5.22
C TYR A 45 -6.52 9.32 6.37
N THR A 46 -6.75 8.01 6.15
CA THR A 46 -7.38 7.11 7.13
C THR A 46 -6.55 6.88 8.39
N PHE A 47 -5.29 7.25 8.38
CA PHE A 47 -4.44 7.24 9.56
C PHE A 47 -4.92 8.22 10.64
N ARG A 48 -5.49 9.36 10.23
CA ARG A 48 -5.97 10.42 11.14
C ARG A 48 -7.48 10.43 11.35
N ARG A 49 -8.24 9.93 10.38
CA ARG A 49 -9.71 10.02 10.39
C ARG A 49 -10.33 8.81 9.71
N LEU A 50 -11.42 8.30 10.28
CA LEU A 50 -12.26 7.35 9.56
C LEU A 50 -12.91 8.06 8.37
N PRO A 51 -12.92 7.43 7.19
CA PRO A 51 -13.56 8.01 6.02
C PRO A 51 -15.08 7.99 6.18
N ALA A 52 -15.73 9.07 5.79
CA ALA A 52 -17.18 9.09 5.69
C ALA A 52 -17.65 8.18 4.52
N ALA A 53 -18.80 7.54 4.66
CA ALA A 53 -19.38 6.69 3.62
C ALA A 53 -19.51 7.43 2.27
N SER A 54 -19.92 8.71 2.31
CA SER A 54 -20.01 9.56 1.11
C SER A 54 -18.66 9.77 0.41
N THR A 55 -17.57 9.88 1.18
CA THR A 55 -16.21 9.96 0.62
C THR A 55 -15.85 8.70 -0.14
N LEU A 56 -16.12 7.52 0.44
CA LEU A 56 -15.85 6.24 -0.20
C LEU A 56 -16.72 6.02 -1.44
N THR A 57 -18.00 6.40 -1.38
CA THR A 57 -18.91 6.35 -2.55
C THR A 57 -18.37 7.22 -3.69
N ASN A 58 -17.89 8.42 -3.38
CA ASN A 58 -17.27 9.31 -4.39
C ASN A 58 -16.00 8.69 -4.99
N TRP A 59 -15.14 8.05 -4.17
CA TRP A 59 -13.95 7.37 -4.68
C TRP A 59 -14.30 6.20 -5.59
N ILE A 60 -15.28 5.38 -5.20
CA ILE A 60 -15.76 4.26 -5.99
C ILE A 60 -16.27 4.75 -7.35
N GLY A 61 -17.12 5.78 -7.37
CA GLY A 61 -17.70 6.33 -8.59
C GLY A 61 -16.71 7.08 -9.50
N ALA A 62 -15.59 7.58 -8.93
CA ALA A 62 -14.60 8.34 -9.69
C ALA A 62 -13.49 7.46 -10.31
N THR A 63 -13.49 6.13 -10.07
CA THR A 63 -12.40 5.24 -10.49
C THR A 63 -12.90 4.05 -11.30
N PRO A 64 -12.11 3.52 -12.27
CA PRO A 64 -12.42 2.29 -13.00
C PRO A 64 -12.67 1.11 -12.07
N GLU A 65 -13.35 0.07 -12.54
CA GLU A 65 -13.76 -1.10 -11.74
C GLU A 65 -12.56 -1.78 -11.07
N GLU A 66 -11.46 -1.93 -11.79
CA GLU A 66 -10.25 -2.62 -11.33
C GLU A 66 -9.34 -1.77 -10.44
N PHE A 67 -9.67 -0.50 -10.23
CA PHE A 67 -8.85 0.40 -9.42
C PHE A 67 -8.90 0.02 -7.93
N ILE A 68 -7.72 -0.10 -7.30
CA ILE A 68 -7.59 -0.58 -5.92
C ILE A 68 -7.11 0.53 -4.98
N PHE A 69 -7.75 0.62 -3.83
CA PHE A 69 -7.36 1.49 -2.72
C PHE A 69 -6.68 0.68 -1.62
N SER A 70 -5.39 0.88 -1.40
CA SER A 70 -4.71 0.46 -0.18
C SER A 70 -4.86 1.56 0.87
N LEU A 71 -5.11 1.21 2.13
CA LEU A 71 -5.37 2.19 3.17
C LEU A 71 -4.44 1.98 4.36
N LYS A 72 -3.95 3.08 4.92
CA LYS A 72 -3.18 3.04 6.14
C LYS A 72 -4.12 2.94 7.35
N ALA A 73 -3.88 1.95 8.22
CA ALA A 73 -4.63 1.77 9.45
C ALA A 73 -4.54 3.00 10.36
N HIS A 74 -5.61 3.25 11.11
CA HIS A 74 -5.75 4.42 11.96
C HIS A 74 -4.71 4.44 13.08
N GLU A 75 -4.16 5.64 13.39
CA GLU A 75 -3.13 5.83 14.41
C GLU A 75 -3.53 5.33 15.80
N ARG A 76 -4.81 5.35 16.14
CA ARG A 76 -5.32 4.81 17.40
C ARG A 76 -4.92 3.35 17.57
N ILE A 77 -5.00 2.53 16.52
CA ILE A 77 -4.64 1.11 16.55
C ILE A 77 -3.12 0.95 16.70
N THR A 78 -2.36 1.64 15.84
CA THR A 78 -0.93 1.36 15.65
C THR A 78 -0.02 2.18 16.56
N HIS A 79 -0.38 3.44 16.87
CA HIS A 79 0.47 4.39 17.60
C HIS A 79 0.02 4.60 19.05
N PHE A 80 -1.28 4.77 19.29
CA PHE A 80 -1.77 5.01 20.65
C PHE A 80 -1.96 3.70 21.41
N GLN A 81 -2.76 2.79 20.91
CA GLN A 81 -2.98 1.48 21.52
C GLN A 81 -1.83 0.50 21.29
N ARG A 82 -1.01 0.72 20.24
CA ARG A 82 0.11 -0.16 19.88
C ARG A 82 -0.31 -1.63 19.85
N LEU A 83 -1.41 -1.91 19.17
CA LEU A 83 -2.09 -3.20 19.03
C LEU A 83 -2.73 -3.75 20.31
N LYS A 84 -2.54 -3.14 21.47
CA LYS A 84 -3.08 -3.62 22.75
C LYS A 84 -4.53 -3.17 22.91
N ASN A 85 -5.44 -4.12 23.18
CA ASN A 85 -6.88 -3.86 23.30
C ASN A 85 -7.44 -3.04 22.15
N ALA A 86 -7.00 -3.38 20.92
CA ALA A 86 -7.32 -2.62 19.71
C ALA A 86 -8.49 -3.22 18.91
N GLU A 87 -9.06 -4.34 19.36
CA GLU A 87 -10.03 -5.17 18.64
C GLU A 87 -11.29 -4.38 18.30
N GLU A 88 -11.86 -3.71 19.30
CA GLU A 88 -13.09 -2.93 19.13
C GLU A 88 -12.91 -1.82 18.09
N PHE A 89 -11.87 -1.01 18.22
CA PHE A 89 -11.64 0.08 17.27
C PHE A 89 -11.19 -0.43 15.90
N THR A 90 -10.49 -1.54 15.84
CA THR A 90 -10.13 -2.22 14.59
C THR A 90 -11.38 -2.68 13.86
N SER A 91 -12.37 -3.24 14.57
CA SER A 91 -13.67 -3.60 13.99
C SER A 91 -14.40 -2.37 13.44
N VAL A 92 -14.46 -1.27 14.18
CA VAL A 92 -15.04 0.00 13.73
C VAL A 92 -14.31 0.52 12.47
N PHE A 93 -12.98 0.43 12.44
CA PHE A 93 -12.19 0.82 11.27
C PHE A 93 -12.56 -0.02 10.03
N PHE A 94 -12.62 -1.34 10.15
CA PHE A 94 -13.01 -2.21 9.04
C PHE A 94 -14.46 -1.99 8.58
N GLN A 95 -15.38 -1.79 9.51
CA GLN A 95 -16.77 -1.45 9.19
C GLN A 95 -16.86 -0.15 8.37
N ALA A 96 -16.07 0.86 8.71
CA ALA A 96 -16.01 2.11 7.94
C ALA A 96 -15.52 1.88 6.50
N LEU A 97 -14.73 0.83 6.24
CA LEU A 97 -14.21 0.48 4.91
C LEU A 97 -15.13 -0.47 4.12
N ALA A 98 -16.25 -0.92 4.68
CA ALA A 98 -17.18 -1.86 4.05
C ALA A 98 -17.62 -1.45 2.62
N PRO A 99 -17.85 -0.15 2.28
CA PRO A 99 -18.18 0.23 0.91
C PRO A 99 -17.11 -0.14 -0.11
N LEU A 100 -15.82 0.05 0.21
CA LEU A 100 -14.70 -0.35 -0.69
C LEU A 100 -14.61 -1.87 -0.81
N HIS A 101 -14.80 -2.59 0.29
CA HIS A 101 -14.79 -4.05 0.29
C HIS A 101 -15.93 -4.61 -0.58
N THR A 102 -17.15 -4.11 -0.41
CA THR A 102 -18.31 -4.50 -1.21
C THR A 102 -18.12 -4.20 -2.70
N ALA A 103 -17.51 -3.06 -3.02
CA ALA A 103 -17.18 -2.68 -4.40
C ALA A 103 -15.97 -3.43 -4.97
N ARG A 104 -15.32 -4.33 -4.22
CA ARG A 104 -14.08 -5.05 -4.59
C ARG A 104 -12.90 -4.13 -4.94
N LYS A 105 -12.89 -2.95 -4.32
CA LYS A 105 -11.84 -1.93 -4.50
C LYS A 105 -10.91 -1.79 -3.29
N LEU A 106 -11.13 -2.59 -2.23
CA LEU A 106 -10.28 -2.61 -1.05
C LEU A 106 -9.05 -3.48 -1.30
N GLY A 107 -7.88 -2.87 -1.31
CA GLY A 107 -6.58 -3.53 -1.32
C GLY A 107 -6.02 -3.74 0.09
N PRO A 108 -4.72 -4.01 0.21
CA PRO A 108 -4.09 -4.27 1.50
C PRO A 108 -4.22 -3.09 2.46
N ILE A 109 -4.44 -3.41 3.73
CA ILE A 109 -4.43 -2.44 4.81
C ILE A 109 -3.06 -2.45 5.46
N LEU A 110 -2.41 -1.28 5.48
CA LEU A 110 -1.08 -1.10 6.02
C LEU A 110 -1.11 -0.72 7.50
N PHE A 111 -0.63 -1.60 8.36
CA PHE A 111 -0.36 -1.34 9.78
C PHE A 111 1.10 -0.92 9.96
N GLN A 112 1.35 0.39 10.01
CA GLN A 112 2.68 0.92 10.28
C GLN A 112 2.84 1.13 11.79
N LEU A 113 3.82 0.45 12.41
CA LEU A 113 4.14 0.60 13.83
C LEU A 113 5.15 1.72 14.07
N PRO A 114 5.09 2.42 15.22
CA PRO A 114 6.03 3.50 15.52
C PRO A 114 7.44 2.99 15.83
N PRO A 115 8.49 3.80 15.57
CA PRO A 115 9.87 3.39 15.76
C PRO A 115 10.25 3.11 17.21
N GLN A 116 9.53 3.66 18.19
CA GLN A 116 9.75 3.43 19.62
C GLN A 116 8.93 2.25 20.17
N PHE A 117 8.46 1.36 19.30
CA PHE A 117 7.71 0.19 19.70
C PHE A 117 8.52 -1.08 19.42
N PRO A 118 9.24 -1.60 20.44
CA PRO A 118 10.00 -2.84 20.31
C PRO A 118 9.06 -4.05 20.12
N CYS A 119 9.61 -5.13 19.62
CA CYS A 119 8.87 -6.36 19.35
C CYS A 119 8.22 -6.92 20.61
N ASN A 120 6.94 -7.20 20.50
CA ASN A 120 6.17 -8.04 21.40
C ASN A 120 5.41 -9.07 20.54
N GLN A 121 6.03 -10.23 20.37
CA GLN A 121 5.52 -11.28 19.48
C GLN A 121 4.16 -11.83 19.94
N ALA A 122 3.97 -11.99 21.24
CA ALA A 122 2.69 -12.47 21.78
C ALA A 122 1.56 -11.49 21.46
N LEU A 123 1.79 -10.18 21.68
CA LEU A 123 0.82 -9.15 21.36
C LEU A 123 0.51 -9.09 19.86
N LEU A 124 1.52 -9.28 19.00
CA LEU A 124 1.29 -9.34 17.55
C LEU A 124 0.44 -10.56 17.20
N ALA A 125 0.73 -11.73 17.79
CA ALA A 125 -0.05 -12.95 17.54
C ALA A 125 -1.51 -12.78 17.96
N ASP A 126 -1.75 -12.23 19.15
CA ASP A 126 -3.10 -11.95 19.66
C ASP A 126 -3.83 -10.99 18.72
N PHE A 127 -3.19 -9.91 18.30
CA PHE A 127 -3.78 -8.94 17.36
C PHE A 127 -4.11 -9.57 16.00
N LEU A 128 -3.19 -10.34 15.42
CA LEU A 128 -3.41 -10.99 14.12
C LEU A 128 -4.58 -11.99 14.18
N ALA A 129 -4.78 -12.66 15.31
CA ALA A 129 -5.90 -13.57 15.50
C ALA A 129 -7.27 -12.87 15.54
N THR A 130 -7.31 -11.56 15.81
CA THR A 130 -8.55 -10.77 15.83
C THR A 130 -8.92 -10.19 14.47
N LEU A 131 -8.01 -10.24 13.48
CA LEU A 131 -8.27 -9.67 12.16
C LEU A 131 -9.28 -10.53 11.39
N PRO A 132 -10.23 -9.89 10.69
CA PRO A 132 -11.19 -10.62 9.85
C PRO A 132 -10.49 -11.40 8.75
N GLY A 133 -10.95 -12.62 8.50
CA GLY A 133 -10.46 -13.42 7.36
C GLY A 133 -10.79 -12.77 6.00
N GLY A 134 -9.97 -13.07 5.00
CA GLY A 134 -10.18 -12.58 3.61
C GLY A 134 -9.70 -11.16 3.33
N LEU A 135 -9.15 -10.46 4.32
CA LEU A 135 -8.54 -9.14 4.13
C LEU A 135 -7.02 -9.28 3.89
N GLN A 136 -6.51 -8.53 2.94
CA GLN A 136 -5.07 -8.38 2.75
C GLN A 136 -4.52 -7.38 3.75
N VAL A 137 -3.49 -7.76 4.49
CA VAL A 137 -2.87 -6.93 5.53
C VAL A 137 -1.36 -6.89 5.35
N ALA A 138 -0.76 -5.72 5.47
CA ALA A 138 0.68 -5.53 5.47
C ALA A 138 1.13 -4.85 6.76
N PHE A 139 2.27 -5.28 7.31
CA PHE A 139 2.90 -4.63 8.47
C PHE A 139 4.20 -3.95 8.07
N GLU A 140 4.30 -2.66 8.39
CA GLU A 140 5.53 -1.89 8.31
C GLU A 140 6.12 -1.74 9.72
N PHE A 141 7.23 -2.41 9.96
CA PHE A 141 7.98 -2.27 11.20
C PHE A 141 9.04 -1.17 11.07
N ARG A 142 9.26 -0.43 12.15
CA ARG A 142 10.22 0.67 12.23
C ARG A 142 11.22 0.52 13.37
N HIS A 143 11.18 -0.59 14.09
CA HIS A 143 12.13 -0.97 15.13
C HIS A 143 12.80 -2.29 14.75
N THR A 144 14.12 -2.38 14.85
CA THR A 144 14.92 -3.53 14.40
C THR A 144 14.52 -4.85 15.04
N SER A 145 14.06 -4.82 16.30
CA SER A 145 13.69 -6.03 17.03
C SER A 145 12.52 -6.82 16.41
N TRP A 146 11.73 -6.22 15.51
CA TRP A 146 10.69 -6.91 14.76
C TRP A 146 11.21 -7.73 13.58
N LEU A 147 12.47 -7.51 13.16
CA LEU A 147 13.07 -8.16 12.00
C LEU A 147 13.77 -9.45 12.43
N ASN A 148 12.98 -10.50 12.67
CA ASN A 148 13.48 -11.82 13.08
C ASN A 148 12.55 -12.94 12.57
N ASP A 149 13.09 -14.16 12.50
CA ASP A 149 12.41 -15.32 11.92
C ASP A 149 11.08 -15.65 12.63
N ALA A 150 11.00 -15.49 13.94
CA ALA A 150 9.78 -15.79 14.68
C ALA A 150 8.62 -14.87 14.28
N VAL A 151 8.92 -13.57 14.02
CA VAL A 151 7.93 -12.62 13.49
C VAL A 151 7.58 -12.98 12.04
N TYR A 152 8.55 -13.32 11.19
CA TYR A 152 8.27 -13.69 9.79
C TYR A 152 7.39 -14.95 9.70
N GLN A 153 7.67 -15.97 10.50
CA GLN A 153 6.83 -17.17 10.58
C GLN A 153 5.41 -16.85 11.05
N LEU A 154 5.27 -15.94 12.00
CA LEU A 154 3.95 -15.50 12.48
C LEU A 154 3.17 -14.76 11.37
N LEU A 155 3.81 -13.86 10.64
CA LEU A 155 3.19 -13.20 9.48
C LEU A 155 2.80 -14.20 8.39
N GLN A 156 3.67 -15.16 8.07
CA GLN A 156 3.40 -16.22 7.10
C GLN A 156 2.19 -17.06 7.48
N LYS A 157 2.09 -17.45 8.74
CA LYS A 157 0.95 -18.23 9.27
C LYS A 157 -0.38 -17.55 9.03
N HIS A 158 -0.41 -16.22 9.07
CA HIS A 158 -1.62 -15.40 8.90
C HIS A 158 -1.75 -14.81 7.48
N ASN A 159 -0.88 -15.16 6.53
CA ASN A 159 -0.83 -14.58 5.17
C ASN A 159 -0.76 -13.03 5.19
N VAL A 160 0.06 -12.48 6.07
CA VAL A 160 0.27 -11.04 6.26
C VAL A 160 1.59 -10.64 5.64
N SER A 161 1.59 -9.61 4.78
CA SER A 161 2.80 -9.15 4.10
C SER A 161 3.70 -8.34 5.02
N LEU A 162 4.99 -8.69 5.10
CA LEU A 162 6.01 -7.76 5.55
C LEU A 162 6.14 -6.63 4.53
N CYS A 163 5.86 -5.40 4.95
CA CYS A 163 6.03 -4.24 4.09
C CYS A 163 7.51 -3.96 3.84
N LEU A 164 7.93 -4.02 2.59
CA LEU A 164 9.29 -3.66 2.16
C LEU A 164 9.35 -2.15 1.97
N ALA A 165 9.52 -1.43 3.07
CA ALA A 165 9.60 0.02 3.09
C ALA A 165 11.06 0.49 3.05
N GLU A 166 11.40 1.32 2.09
CA GLU A 166 12.70 2.00 2.08
C GLU A 166 12.82 2.99 3.25
N SER A 167 13.96 2.99 3.89
CA SER A 167 14.29 3.86 5.02
C SER A 167 15.81 4.00 5.16
N GLU A 168 16.26 5.21 5.42
CA GLU A 168 17.69 5.46 5.75
C GLU A 168 18.11 4.86 7.10
N LYS A 169 17.14 4.60 7.98
CA LYS A 169 17.38 4.19 9.37
C LYS A 169 17.27 2.69 9.61
N LEU A 170 16.61 1.98 8.71
CA LEU A 170 16.27 0.57 8.90
C LEU A 170 16.21 -0.13 7.54
N GLU A 171 17.10 -1.07 7.34
CA GLU A 171 17.07 -1.96 6.18
C GLU A 171 16.09 -3.10 6.44
N ILE A 172 15.09 -3.24 5.57
CA ILE A 172 14.11 -4.32 5.65
C ILE A 172 14.58 -5.48 4.76
N PRO A 173 14.76 -6.68 5.31
CA PRO A 173 15.16 -7.84 4.51
C PRO A 173 14.07 -8.24 3.54
N ARG A 174 14.45 -8.75 2.37
CA ARG A 174 13.51 -9.23 1.33
C ARG A 174 12.94 -10.59 1.72
N VAL A 175 12.06 -10.61 2.72
CA VAL A 175 11.32 -11.79 3.16
C VAL A 175 9.86 -11.66 2.74
N PHE A 176 9.37 -12.65 2.00
CA PHE A 176 7.99 -12.68 1.51
C PHE A 176 7.13 -13.54 2.44
N THR A 177 6.26 -12.91 3.18
CA THR A 177 5.46 -13.55 4.24
C THR A 177 3.99 -13.77 3.85
N ALA A 178 3.60 -13.41 2.62
CA ALA A 178 2.24 -13.56 2.11
C ALA A 178 2.24 -13.96 0.63
N ASP A 179 1.06 -14.24 0.10
CA ASP A 179 0.79 -14.45 -1.33
C ASP A 179 0.80 -13.14 -2.15
N PHE A 180 1.07 -12.03 -1.51
CA PHE A 180 1.32 -10.73 -2.13
C PHE A 180 2.48 -10.02 -1.44
N VAL A 181 3.06 -9.01 -2.12
CA VAL A 181 4.15 -8.18 -1.60
C VAL A 181 3.75 -6.72 -1.61
N TYR A 182 4.12 -6.00 -0.55
CA TYR A 182 3.80 -4.60 -0.37
C TYR A 182 5.08 -3.77 -0.29
N PHE A 183 5.30 -2.90 -1.28
CA PHE A 183 6.46 -2.02 -1.35
C PHE A 183 6.07 -0.57 -1.04
N ARG A 184 6.90 0.10 -0.27
CA ARG A 184 6.85 1.55 -0.07
C ARG A 184 8.21 2.14 -0.44
N LEU A 185 8.29 2.71 -1.63
CA LEU A 185 9.48 3.25 -2.25
C LEU A 185 9.60 4.74 -1.90
N ARG A 186 10.71 5.14 -1.25
CA ARG A 186 10.81 6.45 -0.60
C ARG A 186 12.12 7.17 -0.86
N LYS A 187 12.98 6.68 -1.76
CA LYS A 187 14.16 7.42 -2.16
C LYS A 187 13.74 8.77 -2.75
N PRO A 188 14.52 9.83 -2.55
CA PRO A 188 14.23 11.14 -3.15
C PRO A 188 14.18 11.10 -4.69
N ASP A 189 14.96 10.23 -5.30
CA ASP A 189 15.03 10.01 -6.73
C ASP A 189 15.36 8.54 -7.04
N TYR A 190 14.98 8.08 -8.24
CA TYR A 190 15.28 6.76 -8.77
C TYR A 190 15.95 6.90 -10.14
N ALA A 191 17.25 6.60 -10.19
CA ALA A 191 17.99 6.54 -11.46
C ALA A 191 17.36 5.50 -12.41
N PRO A 192 17.58 5.60 -13.73
CA PRO A 192 17.04 4.63 -14.69
C PRO A 192 17.33 3.16 -14.33
N ASP A 193 18.50 2.88 -13.78
CA ASP A 193 18.86 1.51 -13.39
C ASP A 193 18.16 1.05 -12.10
N ASP A 194 17.88 1.95 -11.14
CA ASP A 194 17.02 1.65 -9.99
C ASP A 194 15.61 1.24 -10.47
N ARG A 195 15.03 2.00 -11.41
CA ARG A 195 13.70 1.72 -11.94
C ARG A 195 13.64 0.40 -12.70
N LYS A 196 14.66 0.08 -13.49
CA LYS A 196 14.79 -1.25 -14.15
C LYS A 196 14.90 -2.38 -13.11
N ALA A 197 15.68 -2.18 -12.04
CA ALA A 197 15.83 -3.16 -10.97
C ALA A 197 14.50 -3.40 -10.23
N ILE A 198 13.72 -2.34 -9.96
CA ILE A 198 12.38 -2.43 -9.39
C ILE A 198 11.46 -3.24 -10.32
N ALA A 199 11.45 -2.92 -11.62
CA ALA A 199 10.63 -3.63 -12.59
C ALA A 199 11.01 -5.12 -12.71
N ALA A 200 12.30 -5.44 -12.70
CA ALA A 200 12.79 -6.82 -12.72
C ALA A 200 12.34 -7.60 -11.46
N ALA A 201 12.47 -6.98 -10.27
CA ALA A 201 12.04 -7.58 -9.02
C ALA A 201 10.52 -7.81 -8.96
N VAL A 202 9.73 -6.88 -9.49
CA VAL A 202 8.27 -7.03 -9.58
C VAL A 202 7.91 -8.16 -10.54
N ARG A 203 8.57 -8.24 -11.70
CA ARG A 203 8.33 -9.30 -12.69
C ARG A 203 8.56 -10.69 -12.08
N GLU A 204 9.68 -10.88 -11.39
CA GLU A 204 9.98 -12.13 -10.69
C GLU A 204 8.87 -12.53 -9.70
N LEU A 205 8.32 -11.58 -8.95
CA LEU A 205 7.21 -11.85 -8.03
C LEU A 205 5.93 -12.26 -8.74
N LEU A 206 5.60 -11.61 -9.85
CA LEU A 206 4.42 -11.97 -10.66
C LEU A 206 4.56 -13.37 -11.27
N GLU A 207 5.76 -13.74 -11.74
CA GLU A 207 6.09 -15.09 -12.24
C GLU A 207 5.97 -16.15 -11.13
N GLN A 208 6.29 -15.78 -9.88
CA GLN A 208 6.07 -16.64 -8.70
C GLN A 208 4.59 -16.67 -8.24
N GLY A 209 3.68 -16.06 -8.97
CA GLY A 209 2.26 -16.02 -8.65
C GLY A 209 1.87 -15.06 -7.53
N LYS A 210 2.75 -14.14 -7.13
CA LYS A 210 2.50 -13.16 -6.06
C LYS A 210 2.03 -11.83 -6.63
N ASN A 211 0.91 -11.29 -6.14
CA ASN A 211 0.53 -9.92 -6.43
C ASN A 211 1.55 -8.93 -5.85
N ALA A 212 1.84 -7.85 -6.57
CA ALA A 212 2.73 -6.79 -6.11
C ALA A 212 1.97 -5.47 -5.96
N TYR A 213 2.05 -4.86 -4.77
CA TYR A 213 1.56 -3.52 -4.48
C TYR A 213 2.76 -2.61 -4.30
N VAL A 214 2.91 -1.61 -5.17
CA VAL A 214 4.09 -0.75 -5.22
C VAL A 214 3.67 0.71 -5.13
N PHE A 215 4.04 1.37 -4.02
CA PHE A 215 3.68 2.77 -3.79
C PHE A 215 4.91 3.64 -3.63
N PHE A 216 5.04 4.61 -4.56
CA PHE A 216 6.06 5.65 -4.49
C PHE A 216 5.57 6.80 -3.60
N LYS A 217 6.45 7.30 -2.75
CA LYS A 217 6.13 8.44 -1.89
C LYS A 217 6.93 9.67 -2.31
N HIS A 218 6.32 10.52 -3.13
CA HIS A 218 6.83 11.80 -3.56
C HIS A 218 5.70 12.83 -3.49
N ASP A 219 5.53 13.45 -2.31
CA ASP A 219 4.40 14.36 -2.08
C ASP A 219 4.65 15.72 -2.77
N GLU A 220 5.92 16.15 -2.86
CA GLU A 220 6.31 17.48 -3.36
C GLU A 220 6.43 17.55 -4.87
N THR A 221 6.81 16.44 -5.52
CA THR A 221 7.02 16.35 -6.97
C THR A 221 6.18 15.23 -7.59
N PRO A 222 5.89 15.29 -8.90
CA PRO A 222 5.12 14.25 -9.61
C PRO A 222 5.91 12.98 -9.89
N ASP A 223 7.20 12.94 -9.58
CA ASP A 223 8.12 11.89 -10.02
C ASP A 223 7.63 10.50 -9.59
N GLY A 224 7.13 10.36 -8.35
CA GLY A 224 6.57 9.09 -7.89
C GLY A 224 5.40 8.60 -8.74
N ALA A 225 4.55 9.49 -9.23
CA ALA A 225 3.45 9.11 -10.11
C ALA A 225 3.95 8.72 -11.51
N LEU A 226 4.97 9.41 -12.03
CA LEU A 226 5.60 9.09 -13.31
C LEU A 226 6.37 7.75 -13.23
N TYR A 227 7.06 7.47 -12.13
CA TYR A 227 7.72 6.18 -11.90
C TYR A 227 6.73 5.02 -11.80
N ALA A 228 5.59 5.23 -11.13
CA ALA A 228 4.54 4.23 -11.06
C ALA A 228 3.93 3.94 -12.44
N GLU A 229 3.72 4.97 -13.26
CA GLU A 229 3.23 4.82 -14.63
C GLU A 229 4.23 4.09 -15.51
N GLU A 230 5.53 4.46 -15.45
CA GLU A 230 6.61 3.75 -16.15
C GLU A 230 6.65 2.27 -15.75
N LEU A 231 6.54 1.95 -14.46
CA LEU A 231 6.53 0.57 -13.97
C LEU A 231 5.36 -0.22 -14.55
N LEU A 232 4.15 0.35 -14.58
CA LEU A 232 2.97 -0.30 -15.20
C LEU A 232 3.20 -0.56 -16.69
N GLN A 233 3.77 0.38 -17.41
CA GLN A 233 4.09 0.23 -18.85
C GLN A 233 5.12 -0.87 -19.08
N GLN A 234 6.21 -0.91 -18.29
CA GLN A 234 7.26 -1.92 -18.43
C GLN A 234 6.77 -3.34 -18.15
N ILE A 235 5.81 -3.50 -17.25
CA ILE A 235 5.21 -4.81 -16.94
C ILE A 235 4.10 -5.17 -17.95
N GLY A 236 3.26 -4.20 -18.35
CA GLY A 236 2.15 -4.42 -19.28
C GLY A 236 2.59 -4.79 -20.71
N ASN A 237 3.68 -4.19 -21.21
CA ASN A 237 4.21 -4.46 -22.55
C ASN A 237 4.72 -5.90 -22.74
N LEU A 238 4.88 -6.67 -21.67
CA LEU A 238 5.31 -8.08 -21.74
C LEU A 238 4.12 -9.05 -21.83
N SER A 239 2.94 -8.64 -21.37
CA SER A 239 1.72 -9.44 -21.53
C SER A 239 1.24 -9.50 -22.99
N THR A 240 1.66 -8.57 -23.83
CA THR A 240 1.32 -8.49 -25.26
C THR A 240 2.36 -9.11 -26.20
N ALA A 241 3.55 -9.47 -25.69
CA ALA A 241 4.64 -10.07 -26.47
C ALA A 241 4.69 -11.61 -26.40
N GLY A 242 3.75 -12.24 -25.72
CA GLY A 242 3.68 -13.68 -25.47
C GLY A 242 2.44 -14.38 -26.06
N ASP A 243 1.66 -13.70 -26.93
CA ASP A 243 0.53 -14.30 -27.66
C ASP A 243 0.89 -14.53 -29.12
#